data_221e04fe55087d53fc13aba5bae96bff
#
_entry.id   221e04fe55087d53fc13aba5bae96bff
#
_cell.length_a   1.000
_cell.length_b   1.000
_cell.length_c   1.000
_cell.angle_alpha   90.00
_cell.angle_beta   90.00
_cell.angle_gamma   90.00
#
_symmetry.space_group_name_H-M   'P 1'
#
loop_
_entity.id
_entity.type
_entity.pdbx_description
1 polymer ?
#
loop_
_entity_poly.entity_id
_entity_poly.type
_entity_poly.pdbx_seq_one_letter_code
_entity_poly.pdbx_strand_id
1 'polypeptide(L)'
;MRFCDLTEKEVINVCDCKCFGNVQDLDIDEKDGSIRALIVPGPGKWLGCFCREYEIFIPWCRIIKIGPDIILVDIDEKEARHRL
;
A
#
# COMPACT_ATOMS: atom_id res chain seq x y z
N MET A 1 -14.29 2.18 9.99
CA MET A 1 -13.18 1.27 9.71
C MET A 1 -11.98 1.65 10.53
N ARG A 2 -11.36 0.70 11.16
CA ARG A 2 -10.13 0.91 11.93
C ARG A 2 -8.91 0.63 11.08
N PHE A 3 -7.76 1.13 11.53
CA PHE A 3 -6.49 0.81 10.88
C PHE A 3 -6.24 -0.70 10.82
N CYS A 4 -6.54 -1.42 11.89
CA CYS A 4 -6.36 -2.86 11.91
C CYS A 4 -7.22 -3.57 10.85
N ASP A 5 -8.38 -3.02 10.52
CA ASP A 5 -9.21 -3.56 9.44
C ASP A 5 -8.53 -3.41 8.09
N LEU A 6 -7.84 -2.27 7.88
CA LEU A 6 -7.08 -2.05 6.66
C LEU A 6 -5.92 -3.04 6.55
N THR A 7 -5.24 -3.33 7.65
CA THR A 7 -4.08 -4.23 7.65
C THR A 7 -4.45 -5.68 7.35
N GLU A 8 -5.71 -6.04 7.51
CA GLU A 8 -6.20 -7.39 7.20
C GLU A 8 -6.55 -7.57 5.72
N LYS A 9 -6.62 -6.49 4.97
CA LYS A 9 -7.00 -6.53 3.56
C LYS A 9 -5.77 -6.57 2.67
N GLU A 10 -5.89 -7.28 1.55
CA GLU A 10 -4.83 -7.32 0.56
C GLU A 10 -4.99 -6.17 -0.43
N VAL A 11 -3.88 -5.56 -0.80
CA VAL A 11 -3.86 -4.47 -1.76
C VAL A 11 -3.57 -5.03 -3.15
N ILE A 12 -4.48 -4.78 -4.09
CA ILE A 12 -4.36 -5.25 -5.46
C ILE A 12 -4.36 -4.06 -6.40
N ASN A 13 -3.34 -4.01 -7.25
CA ASN A 13 -3.21 -2.98 -8.26
C ASN A 13 -3.96 -3.41 -9.52
N VAL A 14 -4.99 -2.66 -9.91
CA VAL A 14 -5.78 -3.02 -11.09
C VAL A 14 -5.04 -2.82 -12.40
N CYS A 15 -4.03 -1.95 -12.40
CA CYS A 15 -3.24 -1.65 -13.60
C CYS A 15 -2.50 -2.87 -14.13
N ASP A 16 -1.91 -3.67 -13.24
CA ASP A 16 -1.12 -4.83 -13.60
C ASP A 16 -1.54 -6.12 -12.87
N CYS A 17 -2.64 -6.08 -12.14
CA CYS A 17 -3.17 -7.20 -11.36
C CYS A 17 -2.19 -7.71 -10.30
N LYS A 18 -1.26 -6.87 -9.87
CA LYS A 18 -0.28 -7.24 -8.87
C LYS A 18 -0.85 -7.14 -7.47
N CYS A 19 -0.55 -8.14 -6.64
CA CYS A 19 -0.89 -8.11 -5.22
C CYS A 19 0.33 -7.62 -4.44
N PHE A 20 0.15 -6.53 -3.69
CA PHE A 20 1.23 -5.97 -2.88
C PHE A 20 1.26 -6.50 -1.45
N GLY A 21 0.30 -7.35 -1.10
CA GLY A 21 0.16 -7.81 0.27
C GLY A 21 -0.68 -6.87 1.10
N ASN A 22 -0.44 -6.87 2.40
CA ASN A 22 -1.25 -6.12 3.34
C ASN A 22 -0.68 -4.74 3.62
N VAL A 23 -1.56 -3.81 3.97
CA VAL A 23 -1.13 -2.47 4.40
C VAL A 23 -0.30 -2.58 5.65
N GLN A 24 0.86 -1.94 5.67
CA GLN A 24 1.75 -1.95 6.83
C GLN A 24 1.68 -0.68 7.64
N ASP A 25 1.44 0.45 6.99
CA ASP A 25 1.50 1.73 7.64
C ASP A 25 0.68 2.76 6.88
N LEU A 26 0.54 3.93 7.46
CA LEU A 26 -0.15 5.07 6.87
C LEU A 26 0.75 6.28 6.90
N ASP A 27 0.64 7.11 5.85
CA ASP A 27 1.25 8.43 5.85
C ASP A 27 0.14 9.44 6.14
N ILE A 28 0.24 10.13 7.25
CA ILE A 28 -0.78 11.06 7.72
C ILE A 28 -0.25 12.48 7.62
N ASP A 29 -1.06 13.37 7.07
CA ASP A 29 -0.74 14.79 7.05
C ASP A 29 -1.00 15.36 8.43
N GLU A 30 0.06 15.80 9.10
CA GLU A 30 -0.01 16.32 10.46
C GLU A 30 -0.79 17.62 10.56
N LYS A 31 -0.90 18.37 9.47
CA LYS A 31 -1.53 19.69 9.46
C LYS A 31 -3.04 19.60 9.61
N ASP A 32 -3.65 18.66 8.92
CA ASP A 32 -5.11 18.53 8.90
C ASP A 32 -5.60 17.14 9.38
N GLY A 33 -4.69 16.24 9.68
CA GLY A 33 -5.03 14.90 10.14
C GLY A 33 -5.54 13.96 9.06
N SER A 34 -5.40 14.33 7.79
CA SER A 34 -5.88 13.47 6.70
C SER A 34 -4.88 12.37 6.36
N ILE A 35 -5.38 11.29 5.78
CA ILE A 35 -4.53 10.21 5.30
C ILE A 35 -4.05 10.60 3.90
N ARG A 36 -2.73 10.63 3.72
CA ARG A 36 -2.11 10.96 2.43
C ARG A 36 -1.88 9.73 1.58
N ALA A 37 -1.45 8.65 2.19
CA ALA A 37 -1.10 7.44 1.47
C ALA A 37 -1.19 6.22 2.35
N LEU A 38 -1.39 5.06 1.70
CA LEU A 38 -1.18 3.76 2.33
C LEU A 38 0.22 3.29 2.00
N ILE A 39 0.86 2.63 2.94
CA ILE A 39 2.20 2.10 2.75
C ILE A 39 2.15 0.59 2.78
N VAL A 40 2.61 -0.04 1.70
CA VAL A 40 2.71 -1.48 1.59
C VAL A 40 4.16 -1.87 1.35
N PRO A 41 4.56 -3.11 1.72
CA PRO A 41 5.94 -3.54 1.48
C PRO A 41 6.21 -3.67 -0.01
N GLY A 42 7.39 -3.29 -0.43
CA GLY A 42 7.84 -3.55 -1.78
C GLY A 42 8.04 -5.05 -2.00
N PRO A 43 8.09 -5.49 -3.26
CA PRO A 43 8.28 -6.90 -3.58
C PRO A 43 9.72 -7.33 -3.34
N GLY A 44 10.17 -7.29 -2.10
CA GLY A 44 11.51 -7.70 -1.71
C GLY A 44 11.58 -9.01 -0.96
N LYS A 45 10.49 -9.76 -0.93
CA LYS A 45 10.48 -11.06 -0.25
C LYS A 45 10.98 -12.17 -1.17
N TRP A 46 12.26 -12.19 -1.37
CA TRP A 46 12.86 -13.30 -2.11
C TRP A 46 13.47 -14.28 -1.14
N LEU A 47 13.01 -15.53 -1.17
CA LEU A 47 13.62 -16.66 -0.49
C LEU A 47 13.87 -16.44 1.01
N GLY A 48 12.92 -15.80 1.69
CA GLY A 48 13.08 -15.54 3.12
C GLY A 48 14.08 -14.46 3.45
N CYS A 49 14.63 -13.78 2.46
CA CYS A 49 15.48 -12.63 2.70
C CYS A 49 14.63 -11.44 3.10
N PHE A 50 14.96 -10.85 4.24
CA PHE A 50 14.27 -9.69 4.76
C PHE A 50 14.80 -8.37 4.21
N CYS A 51 15.35 -8.40 3.01
CA CYS A 51 15.89 -7.19 2.39
C CYS A 51 14.78 -6.38 1.77
N ARG A 52 14.23 -5.48 2.55
CA ARG A 52 13.35 -4.45 2.03
C ARG A 52 14.21 -3.33 1.46
N GLU A 53 14.23 -3.24 0.16
CA GLU A 53 14.95 -2.15 -0.48
C GLU A 53 14.08 -0.92 -0.62
N TYR A 54 12.76 -1.07 -0.66
CA TYR A 54 11.83 0.03 -0.81
C TYR A 54 10.44 -0.32 -0.30
N GLU A 55 9.65 0.72 -0.09
CA GLU A 55 8.23 0.61 0.22
C GLU A 55 7.44 1.20 -0.93
N ILE A 56 6.16 0.86 -1.00
CA ILE A 56 5.28 1.44 -2.00
C ILE A 56 4.29 2.36 -1.30
N PHE A 57 4.28 3.62 -1.72
CA PHE A 57 3.36 4.63 -1.23
C PHE A 57 2.20 4.73 -2.21
N ILE A 58 1.00 4.40 -1.74
CA ILE A 58 -0.19 4.46 -2.55
C ILE A 58 -0.97 5.69 -2.14
N PRO A 59 -0.98 6.74 -2.97
CA PRO A 59 -1.73 7.95 -2.63
C PRO A 59 -3.19 7.64 -2.38
N TRP A 60 -3.77 8.27 -1.36
CA TRP A 60 -5.17 8.03 -1.01
C TRP A 60 -6.11 8.23 -2.20
N CYS A 61 -5.81 9.21 -3.07
CA CYS A 61 -6.62 9.48 -4.26
C CYS A 61 -6.55 8.39 -5.33
N ARG A 62 -5.61 7.46 -5.20
CA ARG A 62 -5.46 6.35 -6.15
C ARG A 62 -6.20 5.09 -5.69
N ILE A 63 -6.82 5.13 -4.54
CA ILE A 63 -7.63 4.00 -4.07
C ILE A 63 -8.95 4.04 -4.81
N ILE A 64 -9.25 2.95 -5.51
CA ILE A 64 -10.49 2.85 -6.30
C ILE A 64 -11.64 2.39 -5.41
N LYS A 65 -11.39 1.36 -4.62
CA LYS A 65 -12.42 0.80 -3.76
C LYS A 65 -11.81 0.04 -2.60
N ILE A 66 -12.45 0.15 -1.45
CA ILE A 66 -12.11 -0.64 -0.28
C ILE A 66 -13.21 -1.65 -0.08
N GLY A 67 -12.89 -2.91 -0.33
CA GLY A 67 -13.82 -4.01 -0.15
C GLY A 67 -13.65 -4.68 1.22
N PRO A 68 -14.41 -5.75 1.48
CA PRO A 68 -14.32 -6.44 2.76
C PRO A 68 -12.97 -7.14 2.97
N ASP A 69 -12.35 -7.65 1.90
CA ASP A 69 -11.11 -8.41 2.00
C ASP A 69 -9.96 -7.82 1.19
N ILE A 70 -10.26 -6.89 0.28
CA ILE A 70 -9.26 -6.34 -0.63
C ILE A 70 -9.41 -4.83 -0.74
N ILE A 71 -8.31 -4.19 -1.14
CA ILE A 71 -8.27 -2.77 -1.48
C ILE A 71 -7.78 -2.67 -2.91
N LEU A 72 -8.61 -2.12 -3.79
CA LEU A 72 -8.24 -1.93 -5.19
C LEU A 72 -7.62 -0.56 -5.37
N VAL A 73 -6.46 -0.53 -6.00
CA VAL A 73 -5.72 0.71 -6.26
C VAL A 73 -5.31 0.77 -7.72
N ASP A 74 -5.05 1.96 -8.22
CA ASP A 74 -4.57 2.18 -9.57
C ASP A 74 -3.32 3.06 -9.52
N ILE A 75 -2.16 2.41 -9.55
CA ILE A 75 -0.88 3.09 -9.44
C ILE A 75 0.11 2.54 -10.45
N ASP A 76 1.13 3.34 -10.77
CA ASP A 76 2.33 2.88 -11.43
C ASP A 76 3.33 2.50 -10.35
N GLU A 77 3.65 1.21 -10.23
CA GLU A 77 4.54 0.71 -9.21
C GLU A 77 5.88 1.43 -9.19
N LYS A 78 6.42 1.73 -10.36
CA LYS A 78 7.72 2.39 -10.45
C LYS A 78 7.71 3.80 -9.86
N GLU A 79 6.61 4.52 -10.06
CA GLU A 79 6.47 5.86 -9.52
C GLU A 79 6.13 5.85 -8.04
N ALA A 80 5.48 4.79 -7.56
CA ALA A 80 5.05 4.66 -6.18
C ALA A 80 6.14 4.14 -5.25
N ARG A 81 7.27 3.71 -5.78
CA ARG A 81 8.38 3.20 -4.96
C ARG A 81 9.00 4.30 -4.12
N HIS A 82 9.22 3.98 -2.89
CA HIS A 82 9.93 4.87 -1.97
C HIS A 82 11.06 4.10 -1.31
N ARG A 83 12.28 4.55 -1.55
CA ARG A 83 13.45 3.85 -1.05
C ARG A 83 13.58 4.03 0.47
N LEU A 84 13.86 2.94 1.15
CA LEU A 84 14.08 2.95 2.59
C LEU A 84 15.44 3.51 2.97
#